data_b9590092cc2438aab81db04934638346
#
_entry.id   b9590092cc2438aab81db04934638346
#
_cell.length_a   1.000
_cell.length_b   1.000
_cell.length_c   1.000
_cell.angle_alpha   90.00
_cell.angle_beta   90.00
_cell.angle_gamma   90.00
#
_symmetry.space_group_name_H-M   'P 1'
#
loop_
_entity.id
_entity.type
_entity.pdbx_description
1 polymer ?
#
loop_
_entity_poly.entity_id
_entity_poly.type
_entity_poly.pdbx_seq_one_letter_code
_entity_poly.pdbx_strand_id
1 'polypeptide(L)'
;MKHFLEELIIAALAWVPTVAGMGARLLLWRPLFKRCGKARFGTGIAMQGCKNMSLADGVRIGRGCQLYAEGGTLDMGEDAALSPGVTVDASGGLIRIGKQVAIGPGTVLRAANHCFDSLEKPIMLQGHLYGEIVIEDDVWIAANCTITPGTRIGHGAVVGAG
;
A
#
# COMPACT_ATOMS: atom_id res chain seq x y z
N MET A 1 -21.44 4.65 6.18
CA MET A 1 -21.44 6.08 5.78
C MET A 1 -20.03 6.67 5.63
N LYS A 2 -19.09 6.48 6.59
CA LYS A 2 -17.71 7.02 6.48
C LYS A 2 -16.90 6.42 5.32
N HIS A 3 -16.95 5.11 5.08
CA HIS A 3 -16.26 4.45 3.96
C HIS A 3 -16.79 4.92 2.60
N PHE A 4 -18.09 5.07 2.45
CA PHE A 4 -18.70 5.58 1.21
C PHE A 4 -18.20 6.99 0.84
N LEU A 5 -18.05 7.88 1.83
CA LEU A 5 -17.53 9.23 1.58
C LEU A 5 -16.05 9.21 1.19
N GLU A 6 -15.25 8.36 1.82
CA GLU A 6 -13.84 8.15 1.48
C GLU A 6 -13.70 7.68 0.02
N GLU A 7 -14.43 6.64 -0.35
CA GLU A 7 -14.43 6.10 -1.71
C GLU A 7 -14.89 7.12 -2.75
N LEU A 8 -15.92 7.91 -2.44
CA LEU A 8 -16.42 8.95 -3.34
C LEU A 8 -15.36 10.04 -3.61
N ILE A 9 -14.68 10.51 -2.55
CA ILE A 9 -13.61 11.52 -2.67
C ILE A 9 -12.43 10.97 -3.49
N ILE A 10 -12.06 9.72 -3.27
CA ILE A 10 -10.98 9.07 -4.02
C ILE A 10 -11.37 8.92 -5.49
N ALA A 11 -12.55 8.37 -5.77
CA ALA A 11 -13.02 8.11 -7.11
C ALA A 11 -13.15 9.39 -7.96
N ALA A 12 -13.65 10.48 -7.37
CA ALA A 12 -13.85 11.75 -8.05
C ALA A 12 -12.55 12.34 -8.65
N LEU A 13 -11.39 12.05 -8.04
CA LEU A 13 -10.10 12.61 -8.44
C LEU A 13 -9.14 11.58 -9.03
N ALA A 14 -9.45 10.29 -8.91
CA ALA A 14 -8.51 9.22 -9.28
C ALA A 14 -8.00 9.36 -10.72
N TRP A 15 -8.84 9.80 -11.63
CA TRP A 15 -8.53 9.84 -13.08
C TRP A 15 -8.23 11.23 -13.63
N VAL A 16 -8.25 12.28 -12.80
CA VAL A 16 -7.90 13.64 -13.25
C VAL A 16 -6.42 13.68 -13.65
N PRO A 17 -6.09 13.90 -14.93
CA PRO A 17 -4.71 13.87 -15.40
C PRO A 17 -3.95 15.13 -15.00
N THR A 18 -2.67 15.18 -15.32
CA THR A 18 -1.77 16.33 -15.23
C THR A 18 -1.28 16.67 -13.81
N VAL A 19 -0.42 17.65 -13.74
CA VAL A 19 0.13 18.21 -12.48
C VAL A 19 -0.98 18.82 -11.62
N ALA A 20 -1.99 19.42 -12.26
CA ALA A 20 -3.16 19.96 -11.53
C ALA A 20 -3.95 18.86 -10.83
N GLY A 21 -4.19 17.72 -11.50
CA GLY A 21 -4.83 16.56 -10.88
C GLY A 21 -4.00 15.99 -9.72
N MET A 22 -2.67 15.97 -9.86
CA MET A 22 -1.77 15.53 -8.79
C MET A 22 -1.84 16.45 -7.56
N GLY A 23 -1.84 17.76 -7.77
CA GLY A 23 -2.01 18.75 -6.71
C GLY A 23 -3.37 18.64 -6.01
N ALA A 24 -4.45 18.47 -6.79
CA ALA A 24 -5.80 18.30 -6.26
C ALA A 24 -5.91 17.02 -5.40
N ARG A 25 -5.33 15.91 -5.85
CA ARG A 25 -5.26 14.67 -5.05
C ARG A 25 -4.53 14.87 -3.74
N LEU A 26 -3.35 15.49 -3.76
CA LEU A 26 -2.62 15.75 -2.52
C LEU A 26 -3.45 16.60 -1.55
N LEU A 27 -4.07 17.68 -2.04
CA LEU A 27 -4.85 18.60 -1.20
C LEU A 27 -6.09 17.94 -0.60
N LEU A 28 -6.85 17.18 -1.40
CA LEU A 28 -8.16 16.65 -1.01
C LEU A 28 -8.08 15.24 -0.40
N TRP A 29 -7.06 14.46 -0.72
CA TRP A 29 -6.87 13.13 -0.11
C TRP A 29 -6.08 13.18 1.19
N ARG A 30 -5.20 14.18 1.37
CA ARG A 30 -4.36 14.31 2.59
C ARG A 30 -5.15 14.18 3.90
N PRO A 31 -6.34 14.80 4.07
CA PRO A 31 -7.12 14.69 5.30
C PRO A 31 -7.70 13.30 5.58
N LEU A 32 -7.72 12.40 4.58
CA LEU A 32 -8.21 11.02 4.74
C LEU A 32 -7.22 10.15 5.52
N PHE A 33 -5.93 10.48 5.44
CA PHE A 33 -4.85 9.70 6.05
C PHE A 33 -4.67 9.98 7.54
N LYS A 34 -4.15 9.00 8.27
CA LYS A 34 -3.66 9.21 9.64
C LYS A 34 -2.57 10.28 9.67
N ARG A 35 -1.64 10.21 8.72
CA ARG A 35 -0.59 11.20 8.46
C ARG A 35 -0.27 11.19 6.97
N CYS A 36 -0.16 12.35 6.36
CA CYS A 36 0.28 12.46 4.98
C CYS A 36 1.14 13.70 4.80
N GLY A 37 2.40 13.47 4.44
CA GLY A 37 3.35 14.52 4.07
C GLY A 37 3.12 15.04 2.65
N LYS A 38 4.18 15.54 2.03
CA LYS A 38 4.18 15.98 0.62
C LYS A 38 4.30 14.76 -0.30
N ALA A 39 3.23 13.97 -0.41
CA ALA A 39 3.18 12.80 -1.27
C ALA A 39 2.74 13.15 -2.70
N ARG A 40 3.11 12.30 -3.66
CA ARG A 40 2.68 12.38 -5.06
C ARG A 40 1.82 11.18 -5.40
N PHE A 41 0.61 11.43 -5.84
CA PHE A 41 -0.36 10.39 -6.21
C PHE A 41 -0.56 10.36 -7.73
N GLY A 42 -0.26 9.24 -8.37
CA GLY A 42 -0.57 8.97 -9.78
C GLY A 42 -2.07 8.91 -10.06
N THR A 43 -2.45 8.60 -11.29
CA THR A 43 -3.86 8.39 -11.67
C THR A 43 -4.32 6.96 -11.42
N GLY A 44 -5.63 6.73 -11.28
CA GLY A 44 -6.23 5.40 -11.15
C GLY A 44 -5.87 4.66 -9.87
N ILE A 45 -5.50 5.37 -8.80
CA ILE A 45 -5.20 4.77 -7.50
C ILE A 45 -6.50 4.39 -6.81
N ALA A 46 -6.56 3.18 -6.25
CA ALA A 46 -7.62 2.73 -5.35
C ALA A 46 -7.09 2.65 -3.92
N MET A 47 -7.88 3.12 -2.94
CA MET A 47 -7.49 3.10 -1.53
C MET A 47 -8.70 2.80 -0.64
N GLN A 48 -8.45 2.06 0.46
CA GLN A 48 -9.43 1.86 1.54
C GLN A 48 -8.72 1.82 2.89
N GLY A 49 -9.35 2.41 3.91
CA GLY A 49 -8.79 2.47 5.24
C GLY A 49 -7.66 3.49 5.37
N CYS A 50 -7.71 4.60 4.65
CA CYS A 50 -6.68 5.65 4.63
C CYS A 50 -6.35 6.19 6.03
N LYS A 51 -7.31 6.21 6.95
CA LYS A 51 -7.11 6.60 8.36
C LYS A 51 -6.09 5.73 9.13
N ASN A 52 -5.74 4.58 8.58
CA ASN A 52 -4.73 3.66 9.15
C ASN A 52 -3.40 3.72 8.37
N MET A 53 -3.26 4.67 7.44
CA MET A 53 -2.07 4.83 6.61
C MET A 53 -1.30 6.10 7.01
N SER A 54 0.03 5.95 7.13
CA SER A 54 0.96 7.07 7.34
C SER A 54 1.92 7.16 6.17
N LEU A 55 1.93 8.27 5.47
CA LEU A 55 2.82 8.56 4.37
C LEU A 55 3.75 9.71 4.75
N ALA A 56 5.06 9.49 4.74
CA ALA A 56 6.04 10.53 5.01
C ALA A 56 6.22 11.50 3.81
N ASP A 57 7.09 12.48 3.97
CA ASP A 57 7.42 13.41 2.88
C ASP A 57 8.11 12.70 1.71
N GLY A 58 7.87 13.15 0.50
CA GLY A 58 8.49 12.62 -0.71
C GLY A 58 7.93 11.28 -1.21
N VAL A 59 6.99 10.65 -0.51
CA VAL A 59 6.37 9.39 -0.95
C VAL A 59 5.76 9.55 -2.34
N ARG A 60 6.04 8.59 -3.21
CA ARG A 60 5.53 8.53 -4.59
C ARG A 60 4.70 7.27 -4.82
N ILE A 61 3.45 7.44 -5.18
CA ILE A 61 2.54 6.34 -5.49
C ILE A 61 2.21 6.39 -6.97
N GLY A 62 2.65 5.37 -7.70
CA GLY A 62 2.51 5.24 -9.14
C GLY A 62 1.06 5.07 -9.60
N ARG A 63 0.86 5.16 -10.90
CA ARG A 63 -0.45 4.97 -11.53
C ARG A 63 -0.99 3.57 -11.27
N GLY A 64 -2.30 3.46 -10.97
CA GLY A 64 -2.98 2.18 -10.81
C GLY A 64 -2.57 1.39 -9.57
N CYS A 65 -1.85 2.01 -8.61
CA CYS A 65 -1.56 1.35 -7.34
C CYS A 65 -2.83 1.14 -6.52
N GLN A 66 -2.80 0.11 -5.70
CA GLN A 66 -3.88 -0.24 -4.78
C GLN A 66 -3.33 -0.29 -3.35
N LEU A 67 -3.96 0.45 -2.43
CA LEU A 67 -3.53 0.52 -1.03
C LEU A 67 -4.70 0.22 -0.11
N TYR A 68 -4.58 -0.82 0.70
CA TYR A 68 -5.60 -1.27 1.63
C TYR A 68 -5.02 -1.39 3.03
N ALA A 69 -5.72 -0.87 4.05
CA ALA A 69 -5.31 -0.94 5.45
C ALA A 69 -6.52 -1.03 6.40
N GLU A 70 -7.59 -1.69 6.00
CA GLU A 70 -8.75 -1.88 6.88
C GLU A 70 -8.41 -2.80 8.05
N GLY A 71 -8.62 -2.31 9.27
CA GLY A 71 -8.27 -3.05 10.49
C GLY A 71 -6.78 -3.34 10.68
N GLY A 72 -5.91 -2.81 9.80
CA GLY A 72 -4.47 -2.98 9.83
C GLY A 72 -3.73 -1.64 9.83
N THR A 73 -2.45 -1.65 9.47
CA THR A 73 -1.60 -0.45 9.45
C THR A 73 -0.64 -0.47 8.27
N LEU A 74 -0.56 0.65 7.54
CA LEU A 74 0.43 0.89 6.50
C LEU A 74 1.25 2.15 6.83
N ASP A 75 2.55 1.97 7.03
CA ASP A 75 3.49 3.08 7.23
C ASP A 75 4.51 3.11 6.09
N MET A 76 4.70 4.27 5.47
CA MET A 76 5.68 4.50 4.40
C MET A 76 6.62 5.63 4.79
N GLY A 77 7.92 5.34 4.77
CA GLY A 77 9.01 6.26 5.07
C GLY A 77 9.27 7.29 3.97
N GLU A 78 10.17 8.24 4.27
CA GLU A 78 10.53 9.34 3.38
C GLU A 78 11.05 8.83 2.02
N ASP A 79 10.65 9.48 0.95
CA ASP A 79 11.05 9.18 -0.43
C ASP A 79 10.76 7.75 -0.91
N ALA A 80 9.99 6.95 -0.18
CA ALA A 80 9.56 5.64 -0.64
C ALA A 80 8.71 5.76 -1.92
N ALA A 81 8.90 4.82 -2.85
CA ALA A 81 8.26 4.86 -4.16
C ALA A 81 7.62 3.52 -4.54
N LEU A 82 6.35 3.58 -4.89
CA LEU A 82 5.64 2.48 -5.53
C LEU A 82 5.54 2.76 -7.03
N SER A 83 6.07 1.85 -7.84
CA SER A 83 5.91 1.88 -9.29
C SER A 83 4.47 1.61 -9.72
N PRO A 84 4.11 1.81 -11.01
CA PRO A 84 2.74 1.56 -11.46
C PRO A 84 2.23 0.14 -11.17
N GLY A 85 0.96 0.03 -10.75
CA GLY A 85 0.29 -1.24 -10.53
C GLY A 85 0.74 -2.03 -9.29
N VAL A 86 1.47 -1.41 -8.37
CA VAL A 86 1.81 -2.05 -7.09
C VAL A 86 0.58 -2.16 -6.22
N THR A 87 0.40 -3.33 -5.59
CA THR A 87 -0.64 -3.57 -4.59
C THR A 87 0.00 -3.68 -3.20
N VAL A 88 -0.50 -2.90 -2.24
CA VAL A 88 -0.10 -2.97 -0.83
C VAL A 88 -1.35 -3.20 0.01
N ASP A 89 -1.52 -4.42 0.51
CA ASP A 89 -2.66 -4.81 1.34
C ASP A 89 -2.22 -5.16 2.75
N ALA A 90 -2.34 -4.19 3.63
CA ALA A 90 -2.07 -4.29 5.06
C ALA A 90 -3.33 -4.60 5.88
N SER A 91 -4.46 -4.93 5.25
CA SER A 91 -5.73 -5.16 5.95
C SER A 91 -5.59 -6.26 7.00
N GLY A 92 -6.00 -5.95 8.22
CA GLY A 92 -5.87 -6.81 9.40
C GLY A 92 -4.44 -7.01 9.93
N GLY A 93 -3.40 -6.64 9.16
CA GLY A 93 -1.99 -6.82 9.50
C GLY A 93 -1.20 -5.52 9.53
N LEU A 94 0.12 -5.63 9.37
CA LEU A 94 1.03 -4.48 9.38
C LEU A 94 1.97 -4.54 8.17
N ILE A 95 2.06 -3.45 7.42
CA ILE A 95 3.13 -3.27 6.43
C ILE A 95 3.89 -1.99 6.76
N ARG A 96 5.19 -2.15 6.94
CA ARG A 96 6.11 -1.04 7.18
C ARG A 96 7.15 -0.97 6.07
N ILE A 97 7.17 0.15 5.35
CA ILE A 97 8.10 0.42 4.25
C ILE A 97 9.01 1.55 4.70
N GLY A 98 10.31 1.30 4.73
CA GLY A 98 11.33 2.24 5.17
C GLY A 98 11.52 3.42 4.22
N LYS A 99 12.56 4.21 4.48
CA LYS A 99 12.95 5.36 3.67
C LYS A 99 13.65 4.93 2.39
N GLN A 100 13.46 5.72 1.31
CA GLN A 100 14.16 5.52 0.03
C GLN A 100 13.97 4.12 -0.57
N VAL A 101 12.91 3.43 -0.20
CA VAL A 101 12.56 2.13 -0.76
C VAL A 101 11.94 2.31 -2.14
N ALA A 102 12.39 1.51 -3.12
CA ALA A 102 11.82 1.46 -4.46
C ALA A 102 11.14 0.10 -4.69
N ILE A 103 9.85 0.11 -5.00
CA ILE A 103 9.07 -1.10 -5.30
C ILE A 103 8.66 -1.10 -6.76
N GLY A 104 9.11 -2.12 -7.51
CA GLY A 104 8.91 -2.30 -8.94
C GLY A 104 7.46 -2.60 -9.33
N PRO A 105 7.11 -2.41 -10.61
CA PRO A 105 5.74 -2.50 -11.10
C PRO A 105 5.15 -3.91 -10.93
N GLY A 106 3.84 -3.97 -10.67
CA GLY A 106 3.11 -5.24 -10.52
C GLY A 106 3.44 -6.04 -9.25
N THR A 107 4.28 -5.51 -8.37
CA THR A 107 4.61 -6.18 -7.10
C THR A 107 3.43 -6.10 -6.13
N VAL A 108 3.22 -7.20 -5.40
CA VAL A 108 2.16 -7.35 -4.41
C VAL A 108 2.78 -7.56 -3.02
N LEU A 109 2.40 -6.72 -2.07
CA LEU A 109 2.66 -6.90 -0.64
C LEU A 109 1.33 -7.19 0.03
N ARG A 110 1.19 -8.35 0.68
CA ARG A 110 -0.05 -8.72 1.37
C ARG A 110 0.25 -9.26 2.76
N ALA A 111 -0.28 -8.59 3.79
CA ALA A 111 -0.05 -8.93 5.20
C ALA A 111 -1.06 -9.96 5.75
N ALA A 112 -1.68 -10.75 4.89
CA ALA A 112 -2.65 -11.77 5.28
C ALA A 112 -2.57 -13.02 4.39
N ASN A 113 -2.78 -14.20 4.99
CA ASN A 113 -3.02 -15.46 4.31
C ASN A 113 -4.37 -16.05 4.76
N HIS A 114 -4.99 -16.88 3.93
CA HIS A 114 -6.11 -17.69 4.38
C HIS A 114 -5.65 -18.78 5.37
N CYS A 115 -6.50 -19.07 6.39
CA CYS A 115 -6.37 -20.30 7.15
C CYS A 115 -6.81 -21.48 6.26
N PHE A 116 -6.08 -22.58 6.30
CA PHE A 116 -6.35 -23.78 5.49
C PHE A 116 -6.05 -25.09 6.24
N ASP A 117 -6.08 -25.05 7.56
CA ASP A 117 -5.70 -26.18 8.44
C ASP A 117 -6.78 -27.25 8.53
N SER A 118 -8.03 -26.94 8.20
CA SER A 118 -9.15 -27.85 8.27
C SER A 118 -9.54 -28.39 6.90
N LEU A 119 -9.69 -29.70 6.78
CA LEU A 119 -10.26 -30.36 5.60
C LEU A 119 -11.81 -30.43 5.64
N GLU A 120 -12.41 -30.13 6.79
CA GLU A 120 -13.87 -30.19 6.98
C GLU A 120 -14.58 -28.89 6.58
N LYS A 121 -13.85 -27.79 6.47
CA LYS A 121 -14.40 -26.47 6.13
C LYS A 121 -13.79 -25.93 4.85
N PRO A 122 -14.59 -25.33 3.96
CA PRO A 122 -14.06 -24.56 2.83
C PRO A 122 -13.04 -23.51 3.29
N ILE A 123 -11.94 -23.33 2.58
CA ILE A 123 -10.87 -22.36 2.91
C ILE A 123 -11.46 -20.96 3.14
N MET A 124 -12.40 -20.54 2.32
CA MET A 124 -13.07 -19.23 2.44
C MET A 124 -13.77 -19.01 3.79
N LEU A 125 -14.14 -20.07 4.51
CA LEU A 125 -14.83 -20.01 5.80
C LEU A 125 -13.88 -20.20 7.00
N GLN A 126 -12.60 -20.43 6.76
CA GLN A 126 -11.62 -20.64 7.84
C GLN A 126 -11.02 -19.31 8.36
N GLY A 127 -11.25 -18.19 7.66
CA GLY A 127 -10.73 -16.88 8.05
C GLY A 127 -9.32 -16.62 7.53
N HIS A 128 -8.61 -15.68 8.19
CA HIS A 128 -7.30 -15.22 7.78
C HIS A 128 -6.31 -15.24 8.95
N LEU A 129 -5.07 -15.55 8.62
CA LEU A 129 -3.89 -15.32 9.46
C LEU A 129 -3.26 -14.00 9.04
N TYR A 130 -3.21 -13.05 9.95
CA TYR A 130 -2.59 -11.76 9.74
C TYR A 130 -1.15 -11.76 10.25
N GLY A 131 -0.29 -11.00 9.59
CA GLY A 131 1.10 -10.87 10.01
C GLY A 131 1.68 -9.50 9.66
N GLU A 132 2.99 -9.39 9.80
CA GLU A 132 3.68 -8.15 9.43
C GLU A 132 4.63 -8.37 8.25
N ILE A 133 4.81 -7.31 7.46
CA ILE A 133 5.85 -7.18 6.45
C ILE A 133 6.68 -5.96 6.82
N VAL A 134 7.99 -6.14 6.98
CA VAL A 134 8.91 -5.05 7.28
C VAL A 134 9.95 -4.95 6.17
N ILE A 135 9.96 -3.82 5.48
CA ILE A 135 10.98 -3.47 4.48
C ILE A 135 11.79 -2.31 5.07
N GLU A 136 13.07 -2.55 5.30
CA GLU A 136 13.96 -1.54 5.88
C GLU A 136 14.33 -0.46 4.86
N ASP A 137 15.16 0.50 5.27
CA ASP A 137 15.56 1.62 4.42
C ASP A 137 16.44 1.17 3.24
N ASP A 138 16.43 1.94 2.13
CA ASP A 138 17.29 1.76 0.96
C ASP A 138 17.14 0.38 0.28
N VAL A 139 15.94 -0.19 0.28
CA VAL A 139 15.64 -1.49 -0.35
C VAL A 139 15.11 -1.26 -1.77
N TRP A 140 15.57 -2.08 -2.70
CA TRP A 140 14.97 -2.19 -4.03
C TRP A 140 14.31 -3.55 -4.23
N ILE A 141 13.00 -3.55 -4.45
CA ILE A 141 12.22 -4.73 -4.88
C ILE A 141 11.89 -4.55 -6.36
N ALA A 142 12.33 -5.46 -7.21
CA ALA A 142 12.09 -5.38 -8.65
C ALA A 142 10.62 -5.71 -9.00
N ALA A 143 10.32 -5.89 -10.28
CA ALA A 143 8.96 -6.08 -10.77
C ALA A 143 8.37 -7.45 -10.43
N ASN A 144 7.03 -7.52 -10.31
CA ASN A 144 6.25 -8.76 -10.20
C ASN A 144 6.65 -9.68 -9.04
N CYS A 145 7.14 -9.11 -7.94
CA CYS A 145 7.41 -9.85 -6.71
C CYS A 145 6.14 -10.02 -5.89
N THR A 146 6.06 -11.09 -5.09
CA THR A 146 5.02 -11.28 -4.07
C THR A 146 5.66 -11.39 -2.72
N ILE A 147 5.32 -10.44 -1.82
CA ILE A 147 5.83 -10.39 -0.45
C ILE A 147 4.70 -10.75 0.51
N THR A 148 4.89 -11.80 1.28
CA THR A 148 3.88 -12.41 2.15
C THR A 148 4.11 -12.08 3.63
N PRO A 149 3.12 -12.37 4.52
CA PRO A 149 3.26 -12.13 5.95
C PRO A 149 4.48 -12.82 6.56
N GLY A 150 5.09 -12.20 7.56
CA GLY A 150 6.29 -12.69 8.23
C GLY A 150 7.61 -12.32 7.52
N THR A 151 7.55 -11.61 6.38
CA THR A 151 8.76 -11.24 5.63
C THR A 151 9.40 -9.99 6.22
N ARG A 152 10.73 -10.07 6.42
CA ARG A 152 11.59 -8.93 6.72
C ARG A 152 12.67 -8.82 5.65
N ILE A 153 12.78 -7.65 5.02
CA ILE A 153 13.81 -7.33 4.02
C ILE A 153 14.73 -6.29 4.64
N GLY A 154 15.99 -6.65 4.84
CA GLY A 154 16.98 -5.83 5.52
C GLY A 154 17.47 -4.64 4.70
N HIS A 155 18.03 -3.66 5.38
CA HIS A 155 18.60 -2.42 4.82
C HIS A 155 19.52 -2.70 3.63
N GLY A 156 19.38 -1.92 2.56
CA GLY A 156 20.20 -2.00 1.36
C GLY A 156 20.00 -3.25 0.49
N ALA A 157 19.01 -4.10 0.80
CA ALA A 157 18.78 -5.33 0.06
C ALA A 157 18.19 -5.06 -1.33
N VAL A 158 18.50 -5.97 -2.26
CA VAL A 158 17.92 -6.02 -3.61
C VAL A 158 17.19 -7.34 -3.79
N VAL A 159 15.91 -7.27 -4.14
CA VAL A 159 15.07 -8.42 -4.49
C VAL A 159 14.90 -8.43 -6.00
N GLY A 160 15.33 -9.50 -6.67
CA GLY A 160 15.19 -9.68 -8.12
C GLY A 160 13.72 -9.80 -8.54
N ALA A 161 13.45 -9.63 -9.85
CA ALA A 161 12.10 -9.72 -10.38
C ALA A 161 11.51 -11.14 -10.29
N GLY A 162 10.22 -11.23 -10.05
CA GLY A 162 9.50 -12.51 -9.92
C GLY A 162 9.66 -13.17 -8.58
#